data_71d50bcfd05ea70bf36492a45dbcd73e
#
_entry.id   71d50bcfd05ea70bf36492a45dbcd73e
#
_cell.length_a   1.000
_cell.length_b   1.000
_cell.length_c   1.000
_cell.angle_alpha   90.00
_cell.angle_beta   90.00
_cell.angle_gamma   90.00
#
_symmetry.space_group_name_H-M   'P 1'
#
loop_
_entity.id
_entity.type
_entity.pdbx_description
1 polymer ?
#
loop_
_entity_poly.entity_id
_entity_poly.type
_entity_poly.pdbx_seq_one_letter_code
_entity_poly.pdbx_strand_id
1 'polypeptide(L)'
;MRLETCQILAGWLIDGSGKQTLSNVLITVTNGIIRNIKDTGEGLPDKYPAVSYLDLSEFTLVPPLVDSHVHLCLSGTTDQGVRHYQKDAAYSVLKPVMEAHLGEYTARGIVGIRDGGDYRGYSTRFKMEKSRTGKQRLKVKSAGRAWHAKGRYGGVLGTFPEEGLTLREAIAASVNPCEHVKVINSGLVGLKEFGLSGRPQFDFAQLKDAFEYAHEKGLEVMVHANGHEPVLTAVDAGCNSIEHGFFAGTENLYRMKEKGVFWIPTLRAMEALYENLPNGSEEKQVAVRTLEHQMGQVAKGSEIGVKIALGTDSGSIGVDHGRAPFPMRSGFFWRRDSLLRR
;
A
#
# COMPACT_ATOMS: atom_id res chain seq x y z
N MET A 1 -19.24 33.22 -10.06
CA MET A 1 -19.12 32.02 -9.23
C MET A 1 -18.74 32.46 -7.82
N ARG A 2 -19.61 32.28 -6.81
CA ARG A 2 -19.22 32.58 -5.42
C ARG A 2 -18.15 31.58 -4.99
N LEU A 3 -17.04 32.07 -4.44
CA LEU A 3 -16.01 31.23 -3.84
C LEU A 3 -16.60 30.61 -2.57
N GLU A 4 -16.77 29.29 -2.55
CA GLU A 4 -17.18 28.60 -1.33
C GLU A 4 -15.96 28.53 -0.41
N THR A 5 -16.01 29.30 0.67
CA THR A 5 -14.96 29.31 1.72
C THR A 5 -15.55 28.70 3.00
N CYS A 6 -14.81 27.77 3.58
CA CYS A 6 -15.08 27.16 4.87
C CYS A 6 -13.88 27.38 5.79
N GLN A 7 -14.15 27.59 7.08
CA GLN A 7 -13.11 27.61 8.12
C GLN A 7 -13.28 26.38 9.01
N ILE A 8 -12.16 25.75 9.35
CA ILE A 8 -12.11 24.58 10.24
C ILE A 8 -11.22 24.96 11.41
N LEU A 9 -11.80 24.89 12.60
CA LEU A 9 -11.02 24.97 13.83
C LEU A 9 -10.64 23.55 14.26
N ALA A 10 -9.36 23.30 14.49
CA ALA A 10 -8.86 22.02 14.97
C ALA A 10 -8.13 22.20 16.30
N GLY A 11 -8.34 21.29 17.25
CA GLY A 11 -7.61 21.27 18.51
C GLY A 11 -6.12 21.00 18.26
N TRP A 12 -5.83 20.07 17.34
CA TRP A 12 -4.47 19.75 16.93
C TRP A 12 -4.39 19.49 15.42
N LEU A 13 -3.22 19.80 14.85
CA LEU A 13 -2.91 19.46 13.45
C LEU A 13 -1.55 18.77 13.38
N ILE A 14 -1.55 17.55 12.85
CA ILE A 14 -0.35 16.83 12.39
C ILE A 14 -0.36 16.91 10.86
N ASP A 15 0.46 17.79 10.28
CA ASP A 15 0.42 18.10 8.85
C ASP A 15 1.13 17.07 7.92
N GLY A 16 1.79 16.08 8.54
CA GLY A 16 2.57 15.07 7.82
C GLY A 16 3.97 15.53 7.39
N SER A 17 4.39 16.74 7.72
CA SER A 17 5.72 17.25 7.37
C SER A 17 6.85 16.74 8.28
N GLY A 18 6.51 16.05 9.37
CA GLY A 18 7.45 15.66 10.42
C GLY A 18 7.82 16.78 11.40
N LYS A 19 7.21 17.96 11.25
CA LYS A 19 7.37 19.07 12.20
C LYS A 19 6.55 18.87 13.47
N GLN A 20 6.74 19.74 14.44
CA GLN A 20 5.98 19.73 15.68
C GLN A 20 4.47 19.88 15.40
N THR A 21 3.65 19.12 16.13
CA THR A 21 2.20 19.24 16.10
C THR A 21 1.77 20.64 16.47
N LEU A 22 0.90 21.24 15.65
CA LEU A 22 0.30 22.53 15.95
C LEU A 22 -0.95 22.33 16.81
N SER A 23 -1.24 23.28 17.71
CA SER A 23 -2.44 23.28 18.55
C SER A 23 -3.31 24.50 18.26
N ASN A 24 -4.63 24.38 18.46
CA ASN A 24 -5.59 25.46 18.24
C ASN A 24 -5.44 26.12 16.86
N VAL A 25 -5.64 25.33 15.83
CA VAL A 25 -5.34 25.71 14.43
C VAL A 25 -6.60 26.09 13.68
N LEU A 26 -6.58 27.24 13.02
CA LEU A 26 -7.61 27.67 12.08
C LEU A 26 -7.17 27.38 10.65
N ILE A 27 -7.90 26.53 9.96
CA ILE A 27 -7.65 26.16 8.57
C ILE A 27 -8.71 26.80 7.69
N THR A 28 -8.28 27.58 6.69
CA THR A 28 -9.17 28.18 5.69
C THR A 28 -9.12 27.35 4.41
N VAL A 29 -10.27 26.86 3.98
CA VAL A 29 -10.45 26.08 2.76
C VAL A 29 -11.32 26.90 1.78
N THR A 30 -10.84 27.12 0.56
CA THR A 30 -11.61 27.79 -0.48
C THR A 30 -11.65 26.92 -1.74
N ASN A 31 -12.84 26.56 -2.21
CA ASN A 31 -13.07 25.68 -3.35
C ASN A 31 -12.32 24.32 -3.19
N GLY A 32 -12.36 23.74 -1.98
CA GLY A 32 -11.72 22.46 -1.67
C GLY A 32 -10.19 22.51 -1.54
N ILE A 33 -9.58 23.70 -1.57
CA ILE A 33 -8.12 23.88 -1.43
C ILE A 33 -7.81 24.57 -0.11
N ILE A 34 -6.92 24.01 0.68
CA ILE A 34 -6.39 24.66 1.87
C ILE A 34 -5.59 25.89 1.45
N ARG A 35 -6.03 27.09 1.85
CA ARG A 35 -5.43 28.38 1.51
C ARG A 35 -4.56 28.93 2.63
N ASN A 36 -4.94 28.64 3.87
CA ASN A 36 -4.21 29.14 5.03
C ASN A 36 -4.32 28.16 6.20
N ILE A 37 -3.25 28.04 6.95
CA ILE A 37 -3.18 27.35 8.23
C ILE A 37 -2.60 28.34 9.21
N LYS A 38 -3.40 28.77 10.21
CA LYS A 38 -3.01 29.75 11.21
C LYS A 38 -3.05 29.12 12.59
N ASP A 39 -1.93 29.19 13.29
CA ASP A 39 -1.88 28.94 14.73
C ASP A 39 -2.59 30.09 15.43
N THR A 40 -3.58 29.79 16.26
CA THR A 40 -4.36 30.83 16.96
C THR A 40 -3.86 31.07 18.38
N GLY A 41 -2.84 30.32 18.83
CA GLY A 41 -2.33 30.40 20.20
C GLY A 41 -3.38 29.96 21.23
N GLU A 42 -3.43 30.66 22.38
CA GLU A 42 -4.38 30.34 23.46
C GLU A 42 -5.78 30.94 23.26
N GLY A 43 -6.02 31.68 22.18
CA GLY A 43 -7.27 32.42 21.99
C GLY A 43 -7.95 32.14 20.65
N LEU A 44 -9.19 31.64 20.72
CA LEU A 44 -10.10 31.69 19.59
C LEU A 44 -10.66 33.11 19.48
N PRO A 45 -10.78 33.67 18.25
CA PRO A 45 -11.51 34.92 18.07
C PRO A 45 -12.97 34.72 18.46
N ASP A 46 -13.49 35.60 19.30
CA ASP A 46 -14.87 35.54 19.83
C ASP A 46 -15.99 35.60 18.79
N LYS A 47 -15.67 35.94 17.52
CA LYS A 47 -16.64 35.98 16.43
C LYS A 47 -15.96 35.76 15.07
N TYR A 48 -16.37 34.71 14.37
CA TYR A 48 -16.09 34.57 12.94
C TYR A 48 -17.31 35.03 12.12
N PRO A 49 -17.17 36.10 11.30
CA PRO A 49 -18.30 36.57 10.53
C PRO A 49 -18.49 35.75 9.25
N ALA A 50 -19.74 35.37 8.96
CA ALA A 50 -20.31 35.07 7.64
C ALA A 50 -19.66 33.97 6.77
N VAL A 51 -18.77 33.14 7.31
CA VAL A 51 -18.16 32.01 6.61
C VAL A 51 -18.63 30.70 7.22
N SER A 52 -18.87 29.67 6.41
CA SER A 52 -19.17 28.34 6.91
C SER A 52 -18.05 27.87 7.86
N TYR A 53 -18.41 27.51 9.06
CA TYR A 53 -17.49 27.19 10.14
C TYR A 53 -17.73 25.77 10.64
N LEU A 54 -16.66 24.99 10.77
CA LEU A 54 -16.64 23.65 11.32
C LEU A 54 -15.77 23.62 12.57
N ASP A 55 -16.38 23.36 13.72
CA ASP A 55 -15.68 23.21 14.98
C ASP A 55 -15.23 21.75 15.19
N LEU A 56 -13.92 21.55 15.17
CA LEU A 56 -13.22 20.30 15.47
C LEU A 56 -12.16 20.54 16.58
N SER A 57 -12.41 21.46 17.50
CA SER A 57 -11.49 21.81 18.58
C SER A 57 -11.15 20.65 19.52
N GLU A 58 -12.04 19.66 19.61
CA GLU A 58 -11.81 18.42 20.37
C GLU A 58 -11.05 17.34 19.58
N PHE A 59 -10.71 17.60 18.31
CA PHE A 59 -10.15 16.60 17.40
C PHE A 59 -8.75 16.96 16.94
N THR A 60 -7.98 15.92 16.60
CA THR A 60 -6.72 16.04 15.88
C THR A 60 -6.96 15.84 14.39
N LEU A 61 -6.62 16.83 13.57
CA LEU A 61 -6.62 16.70 12.13
C LEU A 61 -5.29 16.11 11.65
N VAL A 62 -5.39 15.17 10.72
CA VAL A 62 -4.25 14.53 10.05
C VAL A 62 -4.52 14.48 8.55
N PRO A 63 -3.48 14.37 7.68
CA PRO A 63 -3.68 14.05 6.28
C PRO A 63 -4.45 12.74 6.14
N PRO A 64 -5.32 12.61 5.13
CA PRO A 64 -6.07 11.40 4.92
C PRO A 64 -5.15 10.22 4.62
N LEU A 65 -5.49 9.04 5.17
CA LEU A 65 -4.71 7.82 4.99
C LEU A 65 -4.96 7.19 3.61
N VAL A 66 -3.89 6.66 3.04
CA VAL A 66 -3.91 5.86 1.80
C VAL A 66 -3.28 4.51 2.09
N ASP A 67 -3.94 3.42 1.69
CA ASP A 67 -3.36 2.08 1.72
C ASP A 67 -2.71 1.79 0.36
N SER A 68 -1.39 1.80 0.34
CA SER A 68 -0.60 1.73 -0.91
C SER A 68 -0.39 0.31 -1.43
N HIS A 69 -0.92 -0.72 -0.75
CA HIS A 69 -0.83 -2.10 -1.20
C HIS A 69 -2.00 -2.94 -0.72
N VAL A 70 -2.92 -3.24 -1.62
CA VAL A 70 -4.09 -4.10 -1.36
C VAL A 70 -4.36 -5.02 -2.55
N HIS A 71 -5.17 -6.05 -2.33
CA HIS A 71 -5.76 -6.91 -3.36
C HIS A 71 -7.29 -6.87 -3.23
N LEU A 72 -7.91 -5.84 -3.77
CA LEU A 72 -9.32 -5.49 -3.56
C LEU A 72 -10.30 -6.64 -3.89
N CYS A 73 -9.95 -7.47 -4.88
CA CYS A 73 -10.76 -8.60 -5.34
C CYS A 73 -10.74 -9.79 -4.38
N LEU A 74 -9.77 -9.87 -3.46
CA LEU A 74 -9.56 -11.01 -2.56
C LEU A 74 -9.98 -10.66 -1.14
N SER A 75 -10.72 -11.54 -0.47
CA SER A 75 -11.00 -11.41 0.97
C SER A 75 -9.78 -11.79 1.81
N GLY A 76 -9.55 -11.07 2.91
CA GLY A 76 -8.49 -11.35 3.87
C GLY A 76 -8.75 -12.56 4.77
N THR A 77 -9.80 -13.32 4.53
CA THR A 77 -10.18 -14.48 5.35
C THR A 77 -9.12 -15.57 5.40
N THR A 78 -9.05 -16.28 6.52
CA THR A 78 -8.27 -17.52 6.68
C THR A 78 -9.00 -18.77 6.20
N ASP A 79 -10.30 -18.67 5.90
CA ASP A 79 -11.11 -19.77 5.36
C ASP A 79 -10.66 -20.12 3.92
N GLN A 80 -10.01 -21.26 3.79
CA GLN A 80 -9.47 -21.74 2.51
C GLN A 80 -10.59 -22.06 1.50
N GLY A 81 -11.77 -22.47 1.95
CA GLY A 81 -12.93 -22.71 1.08
C GLY A 81 -13.41 -21.44 0.41
N VAL A 82 -13.57 -20.36 1.20
CA VAL A 82 -13.94 -19.04 0.68
C VAL A 82 -12.87 -18.52 -0.29
N ARG A 83 -11.58 -18.62 0.06
CA ARG A 83 -10.47 -18.18 -0.80
C ARG A 83 -10.43 -18.94 -2.13
N HIS A 84 -10.59 -20.27 -2.06
CA HIS A 84 -10.63 -21.11 -3.26
C HIS A 84 -11.82 -20.75 -4.15
N TYR A 85 -13.00 -20.58 -3.55
CA TYR A 85 -14.20 -20.16 -4.29
C TYR A 85 -14.02 -18.79 -4.96
N GLN A 86 -13.48 -17.80 -4.25
CA GLN A 86 -13.29 -16.45 -4.78
C GLN A 86 -12.27 -16.40 -5.93
N LYS A 87 -11.26 -17.26 -5.93
CA LYS A 87 -10.25 -17.32 -6.99
C LYS A 87 -10.89 -17.55 -8.37
N ASP A 88 -11.90 -18.41 -8.43
CA ASP A 88 -12.54 -18.81 -9.69
C ASP A 88 -13.93 -18.18 -9.89
N ALA A 89 -14.43 -17.43 -8.93
CA ALA A 89 -15.74 -16.82 -8.95
C ALA A 89 -15.92 -15.81 -10.11
N ALA A 90 -17.16 -15.71 -10.60
CA ALA A 90 -17.52 -14.72 -11.60
C ALA A 90 -17.51 -13.29 -11.03
N TYR A 91 -17.36 -12.31 -11.89
CA TYR A 91 -17.38 -10.88 -11.50
C TYR A 91 -18.62 -10.48 -10.70
N SER A 92 -19.80 -11.01 -11.07
CA SER A 92 -21.07 -10.74 -10.38
C SER A 92 -21.07 -11.18 -8.91
N VAL A 93 -20.29 -12.20 -8.57
CA VAL A 93 -20.09 -12.68 -7.19
C VAL A 93 -19.11 -11.80 -6.43
N LEU A 94 -18.01 -11.40 -7.09
CA LEU A 94 -16.95 -10.63 -6.43
C LEU A 94 -17.24 -9.13 -6.33
N LYS A 95 -18.12 -8.60 -7.20
CA LYS A 95 -18.49 -7.19 -7.14
C LYS A 95 -19.05 -6.76 -5.78
N PRO A 96 -20.05 -7.41 -5.16
CA PRO A 96 -20.52 -7.04 -3.82
C PRO A 96 -19.45 -7.23 -2.74
N VAL A 97 -18.52 -8.18 -2.90
CA VAL A 97 -17.38 -8.36 -2.00
C VAL A 97 -16.45 -7.14 -2.05
N MET A 98 -16.08 -6.69 -3.25
CA MET A 98 -15.29 -5.46 -3.43
C MET A 98 -16.01 -4.21 -2.91
N GLU A 99 -17.34 -4.14 -3.06
CA GLU A 99 -18.15 -3.05 -2.48
C GLU A 99 -18.06 -3.02 -0.96
N ALA A 100 -18.17 -4.18 -0.31
CA ALA A 100 -18.02 -4.30 1.14
C ALA A 100 -16.61 -3.89 1.58
N HIS A 101 -15.57 -4.34 0.89
CA HIS A 101 -14.17 -3.95 1.17
C HIS A 101 -13.98 -2.43 1.10
N LEU A 102 -14.52 -1.75 0.07
CA LEU A 102 -14.45 -0.28 0.00
C LEU A 102 -15.21 0.40 1.16
N GLY A 103 -16.32 -0.19 1.60
CA GLY A 103 -17.06 0.27 2.78
C GLY A 103 -16.19 0.26 4.04
N GLU A 104 -15.40 -0.80 4.23
CA GLU A 104 -14.49 -0.95 5.36
C GLU A 104 -13.39 0.12 5.39
N TYR A 105 -12.79 0.45 4.24
CA TYR A 105 -11.82 1.53 4.12
C TYR A 105 -12.44 2.90 4.44
N THR A 106 -13.60 3.17 3.85
CA THR A 106 -14.31 4.45 4.04
C THR A 106 -14.71 4.65 5.50
N ALA A 107 -15.21 3.60 6.17
CA ALA A 107 -15.60 3.64 7.59
C ALA A 107 -14.42 3.98 8.52
N ARG A 108 -13.18 3.78 8.06
CA ARG A 108 -11.95 4.04 8.83
C ARG A 108 -11.18 5.28 8.37
N GLY A 109 -11.79 6.11 7.51
CA GLY A 109 -11.19 7.36 7.05
C GLY A 109 -10.07 7.18 6.03
N ILE A 110 -9.92 5.99 5.42
CA ILE A 110 -9.00 5.77 4.31
C ILE A 110 -9.66 6.31 3.05
N VAL A 111 -8.97 7.20 2.33
CA VAL A 111 -9.52 7.90 1.16
C VAL A 111 -8.96 7.39 -0.16
N GLY A 112 -7.96 6.53 -0.13
CA GLY A 112 -7.34 5.96 -1.32
C GLY A 112 -6.74 4.59 -1.07
N ILE A 113 -6.75 3.75 -2.11
CA ILE A 113 -6.07 2.46 -2.14
C ILE A 113 -5.31 2.28 -3.46
N ARG A 114 -4.17 1.57 -3.41
CA ARG A 114 -3.44 1.10 -4.58
C ARG A 114 -3.52 -0.42 -4.64
N ASP A 115 -4.28 -0.92 -5.61
CA ASP A 115 -4.54 -2.33 -5.82
C ASP A 115 -3.43 -2.99 -6.64
N GLY A 116 -2.86 -4.06 -6.11
CA GLY A 116 -1.76 -4.84 -6.70
C GLY A 116 -2.20 -5.82 -7.80
N GLY A 117 -3.46 -5.75 -8.21
CA GLY A 117 -4.01 -6.55 -9.28
C GLY A 117 -4.64 -7.86 -8.82
N ASP A 118 -5.38 -8.44 -9.74
CA ASP A 118 -5.99 -9.75 -9.65
C ASP A 118 -5.93 -10.48 -11.00
N TYR A 119 -5.98 -11.82 -10.99
CA TYR A 119 -5.83 -12.66 -12.18
C TYR A 119 -6.79 -12.29 -13.33
N ARG A 120 -8.00 -11.82 -13.02
CA ARG A 120 -9.04 -11.50 -14.01
C ARG A 120 -9.15 -10.02 -14.33
N GLY A 121 -8.42 -9.13 -13.62
CA GLY A 121 -8.52 -7.68 -13.75
C GLY A 121 -9.87 -7.11 -13.27
N TYR A 122 -10.53 -7.79 -12.35
CA TYR A 122 -11.85 -7.41 -11.86
C TYR A 122 -11.82 -6.12 -11.03
N SER A 123 -10.74 -5.86 -10.32
CA SER A 123 -10.54 -4.60 -9.59
C SER A 123 -10.60 -3.39 -10.52
N THR A 124 -9.96 -3.49 -11.70
CA THR A 124 -10.02 -2.44 -12.73
C THR A 124 -11.42 -2.27 -13.30
N ARG A 125 -12.08 -3.37 -13.66
CA ARG A 125 -13.47 -3.34 -14.16
C ARG A 125 -14.40 -2.68 -13.13
N PHE A 126 -14.29 -3.08 -11.88
CA PHE A 126 -15.08 -2.54 -10.77
C PHE A 126 -14.87 -1.03 -10.61
N LYS A 127 -13.63 -0.58 -10.60
CA LYS A 127 -13.27 0.83 -10.56
C LYS A 127 -13.91 1.61 -11.71
N MET A 128 -13.80 1.11 -12.95
CA MET A 128 -14.37 1.78 -14.12
C MET A 128 -15.90 1.92 -14.02
N GLU A 129 -16.60 0.88 -13.53
CA GLU A 129 -18.04 0.92 -13.30
C GLU A 129 -18.41 1.97 -12.22
N LYS A 130 -17.68 2.00 -11.11
CA LYS A 130 -17.92 2.97 -10.01
C LYS A 130 -17.66 4.41 -10.45
N SER A 131 -16.60 4.66 -11.21
CA SER A 131 -16.28 6.00 -11.73
C SER A 131 -17.39 6.57 -12.60
N ARG A 132 -18.07 5.75 -13.40
CA ARG A 132 -19.21 6.16 -14.23
C ARG A 132 -20.43 6.61 -13.41
N THR A 133 -20.57 6.12 -12.19
CA THR A 133 -21.72 6.48 -11.33
C THR A 133 -21.52 7.78 -10.55
N GLY A 134 -20.33 8.35 -10.55
CA GLY A 134 -19.97 9.56 -9.79
C GLY A 134 -20.05 9.41 -8.25
N LYS A 135 -20.35 8.21 -7.74
CA LYS A 135 -20.57 7.95 -6.30
C LYS A 135 -19.32 7.50 -5.55
N GLN A 136 -18.18 7.38 -6.24
CA GLN A 136 -16.95 6.89 -5.60
C GLN A 136 -16.27 8.01 -4.80
N ARG A 137 -16.30 7.88 -3.46
CA ARG A 137 -15.59 8.79 -2.54
C ARG A 137 -14.13 8.39 -2.33
N LEU A 138 -13.83 7.08 -2.39
CA LEU A 138 -12.49 6.52 -2.18
C LEU A 138 -11.78 6.39 -3.53
N LYS A 139 -10.55 6.92 -3.64
CA LYS A 139 -9.73 6.78 -4.85
C LYS A 139 -9.15 5.37 -4.94
N VAL A 140 -9.33 4.72 -6.08
CA VAL A 140 -8.71 3.41 -6.37
C VAL A 140 -7.76 3.57 -7.54
N LYS A 141 -6.48 3.22 -7.36
CA LYS A 141 -5.55 2.95 -8.46
C LYS A 141 -5.41 1.45 -8.61
N SER A 142 -5.51 0.92 -9.82
CA SER A 142 -5.46 -0.53 -10.07
C SER A 142 -4.40 -0.90 -11.09
N ALA A 143 -3.65 -1.97 -10.78
CA ALA A 143 -2.67 -2.58 -11.69
C ALA A 143 -3.32 -3.42 -12.81
N GLY A 144 -4.59 -3.74 -12.68
CA GLY A 144 -5.22 -4.75 -13.55
C GLY A 144 -4.72 -6.15 -13.22
N ARG A 145 -3.86 -6.72 -14.05
CA ARG A 145 -3.18 -8.00 -13.81
C ARG A 145 -1.73 -7.77 -13.47
N ALA A 146 -1.22 -8.53 -12.50
CA ALA A 146 0.22 -8.57 -12.24
C ALA A 146 0.95 -9.45 -13.28
N TRP A 147 2.25 -9.23 -13.44
CA TRP A 147 3.12 -10.02 -14.32
C TRP A 147 4.08 -10.88 -13.51
N HIS A 148 4.16 -12.17 -13.81
CA HIS A 148 5.10 -13.11 -13.19
C HIS A 148 5.73 -14.02 -14.25
N ALA A 149 6.80 -14.74 -13.92
CA ALA A 149 7.39 -15.71 -14.84
C ALA A 149 6.56 -17.01 -14.88
N LYS A 150 6.51 -17.66 -16.04
CA LYS A 150 5.80 -18.92 -16.25
C LYS A 150 6.25 -19.97 -15.23
N GLY A 151 5.30 -20.62 -14.57
CA GLY A 151 5.56 -21.65 -13.55
C GLY A 151 6.08 -21.13 -12.20
N ARG A 152 6.15 -19.80 -12.00
CA ARG A 152 6.58 -19.18 -10.73
C ARG A 152 5.38 -18.61 -9.97
N TYR A 153 5.64 -18.13 -8.75
CA TYR A 153 4.64 -17.48 -7.90
C TYR A 153 4.01 -16.25 -8.59
N GLY A 154 2.69 -16.10 -8.47
CA GLY A 154 1.95 -14.93 -8.97
C GLY A 154 0.61 -15.23 -9.64
N GLY A 155 0.31 -16.49 -9.93
CA GLY A 155 -0.87 -16.88 -10.72
C GLY A 155 -2.24 -16.54 -10.10
N VAL A 156 -2.32 -16.19 -8.82
CA VAL A 156 -3.55 -15.66 -8.18
C VAL A 156 -3.76 -14.18 -8.51
N LEU A 157 -2.66 -13.45 -8.76
CA LEU A 157 -2.66 -12.00 -8.93
C LEU A 157 -2.56 -11.58 -10.39
N GLY A 158 -2.06 -12.45 -11.25
CA GLY A 158 -1.74 -12.06 -12.60
C GLY A 158 -1.51 -13.18 -13.59
N THR A 159 -0.77 -12.84 -14.63
CA THR A 159 -0.47 -13.69 -15.78
C THR A 159 1.04 -13.64 -16.07
N PHE A 160 1.47 -14.42 -17.03
CA PHE A 160 2.86 -14.44 -17.50
C PHE A 160 2.89 -14.13 -19.01
N PRO A 161 4.03 -13.68 -19.55
CA PRO A 161 4.22 -13.49 -20.98
C PRO A 161 3.92 -14.80 -21.74
N GLU A 162 3.18 -14.69 -22.82
CA GLU A 162 2.96 -15.82 -23.74
C GLU A 162 4.29 -16.29 -24.34
N GLU A 163 4.30 -17.51 -24.84
CA GLU A 163 5.52 -18.10 -25.41
C GLU A 163 6.04 -17.26 -26.59
N GLY A 164 7.31 -16.94 -26.54
CA GLY A 164 7.98 -16.09 -27.53
C GLY A 164 7.89 -14.58 -27.26
N LEU A 165 7.11 -14.14 -26.28
CA LEU A 165 7.06 -12.72 -25.91
C LEU A 165 7.99 -12.39 -24.73
N THR A 166 8.67 -11.27 -24.83
CA THR A 166 9.35 -10.63 -23.69
C THR A 166 8.31 -10.06 -22.71
N LEU A 167 8.75 -9.74 -21.48
CA LEU A 167 7.90 -9.05 -20.50
C LEU A 167 7.41 -7.70 -21.04
N ARG A 168 8.26 -6.93 -21.72
CA ARG A 168 7.88 -5.67 -22.38
C ARG A 168 6.77 -5.87 -23.40
N GLU A 169 6.96 -6.82 -24.33
CA GLU A 169 5.98 -7.08 -25.38
C GLU A 169 4.64 -7.54 -24.83
N ALA A 170 4.66 -8.38 -23.79
CA ALA A 170 3.46 -8.83 -23.10
C ALA A 170 2.71 -7.67 -22.41
N ILE A 171 3.43 -6.76 -21.76
CA ILE A 171 2.85 -5.55 -21.17
C ILE A 171 2.27 -4.67 -22.27
N ALA A 172 2.99 -4.48 -23.38
CA ALA A 172 2.57 -3.65 -24.49
C ALA A 172 1.31 -4.19 -25.20
N ALA A 173 1.20 -5.52 -25.35
CA ALA A 173 0.07 -6.18 -25.94
C ALA A 173 -1.16 -6.29 -25.02
N SER A 174 -1.01 -5.95 -23.72
CA SER A 174 -2.09 -6.09 -22.75
C SER A 174 -3.24 -5.15 -23.07
N VAL A 175 -4.42 -5.73 -23.31
CA VAL A 175 -5.67 -4.97 -23.50
C VAL A 175 -6.33 -4.53 -22.19
N ASN A 176 -5.77 -4.93 -21.04
CA ASN A 176 -6.31 -4.57 -19.74
C ASN A 176 -5.81 -3.17 -19.34
N PRO A 177 -6.70 -2.19 -19.18
CA PRO A 177 -6.29 -0.88 -18.72
C PRO A 177 -5.73 -0.97 -17.31
N CYS A 178 -4.58 -0.37 -17.09
CA CYS A 178 -3.95 -0.25 -15.78
C CYS A 178 -3.46 1.19 -15.56
N GLU A 179 -3.29 1.56 -14.30
CA GLU A 179 -2.75 2.88 -13.93
C GLU A 179 -1.32 2.78 -13.42
N HIS A 180 -0.85 1.57 -13.24
CA HIS A 180 0.54 1.23 -12.94
C HIS A 180 0.77 -0.24 -13.31
N VAL A 181 1.99 -0.59 -13.62
CA VAL A 181 2.39 -1.97 -13.91
C VAL A 181 2.76 -2.67 -12.59
N LYS A 182 2.22 -3.86 -12.34
CA LYS A 182 2.64 -4.71 -11.22
C LYS A 182 3.47 -5.88 -11.74
N VAL A 183 4.68 -6.04 -11.20
CA VAL A 183 5.56 -7.18 -11.47
C VAL A 183 5.84 -7.95 -10.18
N ILE A 184 5.87 -9.27 -10.30
CA ILE A 184 6.21 -10.19 -9.21
C ILE A 184 7.60 -10.75 -9.54
N ASN A 185 8.62 -10.28 -8.82
CA ASN A 185 10.01 -10.63 -9.09
C ASN A 185 10.61 -11.66 -8.10
N SER A 186 9.81 -12.15 -7.14
CA SER A 186 10.24 -13.22 -6.24
C SER A 186 9.09 -14.14 -5.86
N GLY A 187 9.38 -15.20 -5.11
CA GLY A 187 8.37 -15.95 -4.36
C GLY A 187 7.96 -15.26 -3.06
N LEU A 188 7.12 -15.94 -2.29
CA LEU A 188 6.83 -15.59 -0.90
C LEU A 188 8.05 -15.88 -0.01
N VAL A 189 8.09 -15.25 1.15
CA VAL A 189 9.04 -15.59 2.21
C VAL A 189 8.69 -16.96 2.78
N GLY A 190 9.69 -17.82 2.90
CA GLY A 190 9.52 -19.15 3.49
C GLY A 190 9.27 -19.11 4.99
N LEU A 191 8.33 -19.95 5.48
CA LEU A 191 8.07 -20.11 6.91
C LEU A 191 8.77 -21.35 7.52
N LYS A 192 9.46 -22.13 6.70
CA LYS A 192 10.22 -23.31 7.17
C LYS A 192 11.60 -22.94 7.71
N GLU A 193 12.19 -21.88 7.16
CA GLU A 193 13.52 -21.43 7.52
C GLU A 193 13.58 -19.90 7.50
N PHE A 194 14.16 -19.32 8.55
CA PHE A 194 14.34 -17.88 8.66
C PHE A 194 15.37 -17.39 7.64
N GLY A 195 15.02 -16.32 6.92
CA GLY A 195 15.89 -15.73 5.89
C GLY A 195 15.72 -16.36 4.50
N LEU A 196 14.93 -17.43 4.38
CA LEU A 196 14.70 -18.08 3.10
C LEU A 196 13.85 -17.18 2.20
N SER A 197 14.45 -16.69 1.12
CA SER A 197 13.79 -15.91 0.07
C SER A 197 14.09 -16.51 -1.30
N GLY A 198 13.16 -16.28 -2.25
CA GLY A 198 13.30 -16.84 -3.59
C GLY A 198 14.32 -16.06 -4.44
N ARG A 199 14.74 -16.69 -5.55
CA ARG A 199 15.53 -16.03 -6.59
C ARG A 199 14.65 -15.09 -7.43
N PRO A 200 15.22 -14.10 -8.13
CA PRO A 200 14.49 -13.28 -9.09
C PRO A 200 13.71 -14.12 -10.09
N GLN A 201 12.56 -13.65 -10.51
CA GLN A 201 11.76 -14.31 -11.56
C GLN A 201 12.16 -13.83 -12.95
N PHE A 202 12.61 -12.59 -13.05
CA PHE A 202 13.12 -11.94 -14.25
C PHE A 202 14.53 -11.42 -13.97
N ASP A 203 15.38 -11.45 -14.96
CA ASP A 203 16.71 -10.86 -14.88
C ASP A 203 16.66 -9.32 -15.03
N PHE A 204 17.81 -8.68 -14.80
CA PHE A 204 17.94 -7.22 -14.87
C PHE A 204 17.54 -6.66 -16.25
N ALA A 205 17.97 -7.31 -17.35
CA ALA A 205 17.72 -6.81 -18.70
C ALA A 205 16.24 -6.87 -19.05
N GLN A 206 15.55 -7.96 -18.67
CA GLN A 206 14.10 -8.12 -18.86
C GLN A 206 13.30 -7.09 -18.08
N LEU A 207 13.66 -6.85 -16.79
CA LEU A 207 13.00 -5.85 -15.97
C LEU A 207 13.23 -4.45 -16.50
N LYS A 208 14.49 -4.12 -16.83
CA LYS A 208 14.85 -2.78 -17.31
C LYS A 208 14.09 -2.40 -18.57
N ASP A 209 14.09 -3.28 -19.58
CA ASP A 209 13.38 -3.06 -20.83
C ASP A 209 11.85 -2.86 -20.62
N ALA A 210 11.25 -3.69 -19.75
CA ALA A 210 9.84 -3.59 -19.42
C ALA A 210 9.49 -2.31 -18.62
N PHE A 211 10.38 -1.88 -17.70
CA PHE A 211 10.15 -0.70 -16.87
C PHE A 211 10.36 0.59 -17.67
N GLU A 212 11.36 0.64 -18.55
CA GLU A 212 11.55 1.76 -19.48
C GLU A 212 10.29 1.95 -20.35
N TYR A 213 9.76 0.87 -20.91
CA TYR A 213 8.50 0.92 -21.66
C TYR A 213 7.32 1.44 -20.81
N ALA A 214 7.17 0.95 -19.58
CA ALA A 214 6.11 1.43 -18.69
C ALA A 214 6.23 2.95 -18.45
N HIS A 215 7.43 3.43 -18.18
CA HIS A 215 7.71 4.85 -17.95
C HIS A 215 7.47 5.69 -19.21
N GLU A 216 7.83 5.21 -20.40
CA GLU A 216 7.48 5.87 -21.68
C GLU A 216 5.96 6.05 -21.85
N LYS A 217 5.17 5.17 -21.27
CA LYS A 217 3.69 5.27 -21.25
C LYS A 217 3.14 6.08 -20.07
N GLY A 218 4.01 6.65 -19.23
CA GLY A 218 3.60 7.40 -18.04
C GLY A 218 3.07 6.50 -16.89
N LEU A 219 3.40 5.21 -16.93
CA LEU A 219 2.98 4.24 -15.91
C LEU A 219 4.10 4.03 -14.89
N GLU A 220 3.74 4.09 -13.61
CA GLU A 220 4.61 3.68 -12.51
C GLU A 220 4.73 2.15 -12.45
N VAL A 221 5.82 1.65 -11.89
CA VAL A 221 6.10 0.22 -11.72
C VAL A 221 6.16 -0.16 -10.25
N MET A 222 5.29 -1.08 -9.86
CA MET A 222 5.13 -1.65 -8.53
C MET A 222 5.69 -3.08 -8.53
N VAL A 223 6.68 -3.40 -7.68
CA VAL A 223 7.36 -4.70 -7.71
C VAL A 223 7.25 -5.44 -6.38
N HIS A 224 6.63 -6.62 -6.39
CA HIS A 224 6.77 -7.60 -5.32
C HIS A 224 8.18 -8.20 -5.37
N ALA A 225 8.98 -7.97 -4.34
CA ALA A 225 10.33 -8.53 -4.26
C ALA A 225 10.72 -8.79 -2.80
N ASN A 226 11.19 -10.00 -2.51
CA ASN A 226 11.74 -10.43 -1.23
C ASN A 226 13.13 -11.02 -1.42
N GLY A 227 14.04 -10.72 -0.48
CA GLY A 227 15.44 -11.12 -0.55
C GLY A 227 16.31 -10.08 -1.23
N HIS A 228 17.63 -10.21 -1.01
CA HIS A 228 18.60 -9.23 -1.49
C HIS A 228 18.60 -9.11 -3.03
N GLU A 229 18.78 -10.21 -3.77
CA GLU A 229 18.88 -10.19 -5.23
C GLU A 229 17.60 -9.70 -5.96
N PRO A 230 16.37 -10.18 -5.62
CA PRO A 230 15.18 -9.70 -6.29
C PRO A 230 14.93 -8.21 -6.08
N VAL A 231 15.24 -7.70 -4.87
CA VAL A 231 15.10 -6.27 -4.56
C VAL A 231 16.15 -5.47 -5.31
N LEU A 232 17.43 -5.90 -5.28
CA LEU A 232 18.52 -5.26 -6.00
C LEU A 232 18.19 -5.14 -7.49
N THR A 233 17.81 -6.25 -8.11
CA THR A 233 17.51 -6.31 -9.54
C THR A 233 16.37 -5.36 -9.92
N ALA A 234 15.30 -5.32 -9.12
CA ALA A 234 14.15 -4.45 -9.37
C ALA A 234 14.48 -2.96 -9.17
N VAL A 235 15.20 -2.62 -8.11
CA VAL A 235 15.64 -1.23 -7.82
C VAL A 235 16.58 -0.73 -8.91
N ASP A 236 17.54 -1.56 -9.35
CA ASP A 236 18.48 -1.19 -10.39
C ASP A 236 17.84 -1.07 -11.76
N ALA A 237 16.82 -1.88 -12.05
CA ALA A 237 16.01 -1.79 -13.27
C ALA A 237 15.12 -0.54 -13.32
N GLY A 238 14.93 0.18 -12.20
CA GLY A 238 14.20 1.44 -12.15
C GLY A 238 12.74 1.34 -11.73
N CYS A 239 12.38 0.40 -10.85
CA CYS A 239 11.03 0.37 -10.29
C CYS A 239 10.71 1.63 -9.47
N ASN A 240 9.42 1.98 -9.37
CA ASN A 240 8.97 3.11 -8.55
C ASN A 240 8.73 2.70 -7.11
N SER A 241 8.34 1.44 -6.87
CA SER A 241 8.17 0.94 -5.52
C SER A 241 8.52 -0.54 -5.37
N ILE A 242 9.06 -0.87 -4.18
CA ILE A 242 9.27 -2.24 -3.70
C ILE A 242 8.19 -2.55 -2.67
N GLU A 243 7.49 -3.63 -2.92
CA GLU A 243 6.48 -4.18 -2.04
C GLU A 243 7.09 -5.31 -1.21
N HIS A 244 6.74 -5.36 0.08
CA HIS A 244 7.26 -6.26 1.09
C HIS A 244 8.75 -6.00 1.39
N GLY A 245 9.67 -6.38 0.52
CA GLY A 245 11.10 -6.17 0.73
C GLY A 245 11.66 -6.91 1.94
N PHE A 246 11.06 -8.04 2.34
CA PHE A 246 11.61 -8.88 3.41
C PHE A 246 13.03 -9.30 3.03
N PHE A 247 13.96 -9.19 3.97
CA PHE A 247 15.38 -9.53 3.78
C PHE A 247 16.06 -8.77 2.64
N ALA A 248 15.62 -7.54 2.38
CA ALA A 248 16.24 -6.68 1.36
C ALA A 248 17.71 -6.38 1.65
N GLY A 249 18.08 -6.24 2.93
CA GLY A 249 19.43 -5.87 3.35
C GLY A 249 19.71 -4.36 3.29
N THR A 250 20.69 -3.93 4.07
CA THR A 250 21.03 -2.50 4.23
C THR A 250 21.49 -1.84 2.93
N GLU A 251 22.21 -2.56 2.09
CA GLU A 251 22.67 -2.05 0.77
C GLU A 251 21.49 -1.59 -0.08
N ASN A 252 20.44 -2.43 -0.19
CA ASN A 252 19.26 -2.09 -0.97
C ASN A 252 18.47 -0.93 -0.37
N LEU A 253 18.49 -0.73 0.95
CA LEU A 253 17.90 0.46 1.56
C LEU A 253 18.61 1.74 1.11
N TYR A 254 19.93 1.75 1.04
CA TYR A 254 20.69 2.88 0.48
C TYR A 254 20.36 3.11 -1.00
N ARG A 255 20.27 2.05 -1.81
CA ARG A 255 19.90 2.15 -3.23
C ARG A 255 18.49 2.69 -3.43
N MET A 256 17.50 2.24 -2.63
CA MET A 256 16.14 2.78 -2.67
C MET A 256 16.12 4.27 -2.36
N LYS A 257 16.89 4.73 -1.34
CA LYS A 257 17.03 6.15 -1.04
C LYS A 257 17.62 6.92 -2.21
N GLU A 258 18.76 6.46 -2.74
CA GLU A 258 19.49 7.11 -3.82
C GLU A 258 18.64 7.27 -5.07
N LYS A 259 17.91 6.20 -5.45
CA LYS A 259 17.05 6.19 -6.64
C LYS A 259 15.63 6.74 -6.37
N GLY A 260 15.33 7.12 -5.13
CA GLY A 260 14.03 7.68 -4.76
C GLY A 260 12.88 6.67 -4.79
N VAL A 261 13.19 5.37 -4.75
CA VAL A 261 12.21 4.27 -4.77
C VAL A 261 11.43 4.25 -3.46
N PHE A 262 10.11 4.13 -3.54
CA PHE A 262 9.26 3.93 -2.38
C PHE A 262 9.34 2.50 -1.87
N TRP A 263 9.35 2.33 -0.55
CA TRP A 263 9.24 1.03 0.07
C TRP A 263 7.92 0.87 0.82
N ILE A 264 7.18 -0.20 0.52
CA ILE A 264 5.91 -0.55 1.16
C ILE A 264 6.10 -1.89 1.90
N PRO A 265 6.52 -1.88 3.18
CA PRO A 265 7.00 -3.06 3.90
C PRO A 265 5.91 -4.07 4.28
N THR A 266 4.64 -3.73 4.18
CA THR A 266 3.47 -4.61 4.41
C THR A 266 3.60 -5.51 5.66
N LEU A 267 4.02 -4.94 6.78
CA LEU A 267 4.24 -5.66 8.04
C LEU A 267 3.02 -6.49 8.47
N ARG A 268 1.81 -5.97 8.18
CA ARG A 268 0.55 -6.61 8.56
C ARG A 268 0.39 -8.02 7.97
N ALA A 269 0.93 -8.26 6.76
CA ALA A 269 0.85 -9.59 6.13
C ALA A 269 1.60 -10.66 6.96
N MET A 270 2.82 -10.36 7.43
CA MET A 270 3.59 -11.29 8.28
C MET A 270 3.00 -11.41 9.68
N GLU A 271 2.48 -10.31 10.25
CA GLU A 271 1.78 -10.32 11.53
C GLU A 271 0.53 -11.21 11.48
N ALA A 272 -0.27 -11.11 10.40
CA ALA A 272 -1.45 -11.96 10.22
C ALA A 272 -1.09 -13.45 10.13
N LEU A 273 0.01 -13.79 9.48
CA LEU A 273 0.53 -15.17 9.49
C LEU A 273 0.90 -15.60 10.92
N TYR A 274 1.66 -14.79 11.65
CA TYR A 274 1.99 -15.05 13.04
C TYR A 274 0.74 -15.25 13.92
N GLU A 275 -0.27 -14.41 13.80
CA GLU A 275 -1.51 -14.48 14.57
C GLU A 275 -2.28 -15.79 14.32
N ASN A 276 -2.29 -16.29 13.07
CA ASN A 276 -3.12 -17.41 12.65
C ASN A 276 -2.40 -18.77 12.60
N LEU A 277 -1.08 -18.81 12.78
CA LEU A 277 -0.33 -20.07 12.87
C LEU A 277 -0.49 -20.72 14.26
N PRO A 278 -0.42 -22.08 14.36
CA PRO A 278 -0.54 -22.79 15.61
C PRO A 278 0.51 -22.36 16.63
N ASN A 279 0.12 -22.22 17.89
CA ASN A 279 1.06 -21.92 18.96
C ASN A 279 2.11 -23.03 19.10
N GLY A 280 3.38 -22.63 19.19
CA GLY A 280 4.51 -23.55 19.32
C GLY A 280 5.01 -24.16 18.00
N SER A 281 4.36 -23.89 16.86
CA SER A 281 4.86 -24.38 15.56
C SER A 281 6.16 -23.68 15.15
N GLU A 282 7.00 -24.37 14.39
CA GLU A 282 8.24 -23.82 13.84
C GLU A 282 7.94 -22.64 12.90
N GLU A 283 6.89 -22.76 12.08
CA GLU A 283 6.45 -21.72 11.16
C GLU A 283 6.08 -20.43 11.91
N LYS A 284 5.43 -20.55 13.08
CA LYS A 284 5.10 -19.39 13.92
C LYS A 284 6.35 -18.72 14.50
N GLN A 285 7.34 -19.50 14.90
CA GLN A 285 8.62 -18.98 15.36
C GLN A 285 9.39 -18.25 14.24
N VAL A 286 9.36 -18.81 13.03
CA VAL A 286 9.95 -18.15 11.84
C VAL A 286 9.19 -16.88 11.50
N ALA A 287 7.86 -16.89 11.54
CA ALA A 287 7.03 -15.71 11.23
C ALA A 287 7.32 -14.55 12.19
N VAL A 288 7.40 -14.78 13.51
CA VAL A 288 7.71 -13.73 14.49
C VAL A 288 9.11 -13.16 14.27
N ARG A 289 10.12 -14.01 14.07
CA ARG A 289 11.50 -13.57 13.80
C ARG A 289 11.59 -12.76 12.50
N THR A 290 10.82 -13.15 11.49
CA THR A 290 10.75 -12.43 10.20
C THR A 290 10.09 -11.08 10.38
N LEU A 291 9.01 -10.99 11.16
CA LEU A 291 8.36 -9.72 11.48
C LEU A 291 9.29 -8.77 12.25
N GLU A 292 9.95 -9.26 13.29
CA GLU A 292 10.93 -8.47 14.08
C GLU A 292 12.09 -7.98 13.22
N HIS A 293 12.63 -8.83 12.34
CA HIS A 293 13.67 -8.45 11.40
C HIS A 293 13.19 -7.35 10.46
N GLN A 294 11.99 -7.49 9.90
CA GLN A 294 11.40 -6.49 9.01
C GLN A 294 11.18 -5.15 9.72
N MET A 295 10.69 -5.18 10.96
CA MET A 295 10.56 -3.97 11.79
C MET A 295 11.91 -3.26 11.98
N GLY A 296 12.97 -4.03 12.24
CA GLY A 296 14.34 -3.52 12.32
C GLY A 296 14.83 -2.89 11.00
N GLN A 297 14.52 -3.52 9.87
CA GLN A 297 14.81 -2.94 8.56
C GLN A 297 14.02 -1.65 8.29
N VAL A 298 12.74 -1.58 8.70
CA VAL A 298 11.91 -0.36 8.57
C VAL A 298 12.49 0.78 9.38
N ALA A 299 12.88 0.53 10.64
CA ALA A 299 13.56 1.51 11.47
C ALA A 299 14.85 2.02 10.80
N LYS A 300 15.67 1.09 10.30
CA LYS A 300 16.92 1.41 9.58
C LYS A 300 16.67 2.19 8.30
N GLY A 301 15.67 1.80 7.51
CA GLY A 301 15.26 2.50 6.29
C GLY A 301 14.83 3.94 6.58
N SER A 302 14.07 4.14 7.67
CA SER A 302 13.67 5.47 8.14
C SER A 302 14.88 6.34 8.52
N GLU A 303 15.84 5.79 9.28
CA GLU A 303 17.10 6.48 9.63
C GLU A 303 17.91 6.87 8.38
N ILE A 304 18.02 5.97 7.41
CA ILE A 304 18.69 6.22 6.13
C ILE A 304 17.96 7.30 5.32
N GLY A 305 16.64 7.45 5.48
CA GLY A 305 15.78 8.37 4.72
C GLY A 305 15.18 7.74 3.48
N VAL A 306 14.92 6.43 3.49
CA VAL A 306 14.11 5.76 2.47
C VAL A 306 12.67 6.29 2.52
N LYS A 307 12.05 6.51 1.37
CA LYS A 307 10.63 6.87 1.28
C LYS A 307 9.77 5.66 1.62
N ILE A 308 9.26 5.60 2.84
CA ILE A 308 8.42 4.49 3.32
C ILE A 308 6.96 4.90 3.23
N ALA A 309 6.12 4.06 2.63
CA ALA A 309 4.68 4.28 2.55
C ALA A 309 3.89 3.16 3.25
N LEU A 310 2.70 3.52 3.73
CA LEU A 310 1.78 2.59 4.35
C LEU A 310 1.18 1.65 3.31
N GLY A 311 1.17 0.34 3.60
CA GLY A 311 0.46 -0.68 2.84
C GLY A 311 0.21 -1.90 3.70
N THR A 312 -1.00 -2.46 3.61
CA THR A 312 -1.43 -3.56 4.48
C THR A 312 -1.24 -4.93 3.86
N ASP A 313 -1.27 -5.03 2.54
CA ASP A 313 -1.47 -6.27 1.78
C ASP A 313 -2.85 -6.91 2.05
N SER A 314 -3.87 -6.07 2.30
CA SER A 314 -5.25 -6.54 2.50
C SER A 314 -5.74 -7.38 1.32
N GLY A 315 -6.44 -8.47 1.63
CA GLY A 315 -6.75 -9.55 0.69
C GLY A 315 -5.79 -10.74 0.78
N SER A 316 -4.61 -10.58 1.38
CA SER A 316 -3.75 -11.69 1.79
C SER A 316 -4.35 -12.44 2.99
N ILE A 317 -3.88 -13.67 3.25
CA ILE A 317 -4.43 -14.54 4.30
C ILE A 317 -4.37 -13.85 5.67
N GLY A 318 -5.53 -13.68 6.31
CA GLY A 318 -5.66 -13.06 7.63
C GLY A 318 -5.56 -11.53 7.62
N VAL A 319 -5.48 -10.88 6.45
CA VAL A 319 -5.39 -9.42 6.31
C VAL A 319 -6.69 -8.85 5.78
N ASP A 320 -7.61 -8.53 6.67
CA ASP A 320 -8.91 -7.93 6.34
C ASP A 320 -8.75 -6.51 5.78
N HIS A 321 -9.66 -6.12 4.88
CA HIS A 321 -9.69 -4.79 4.31
C HIS A 321 -10.06 -3.72 5.34
N GLY A 322 -9.38 -2.57 5.24
CA GLY A 322 -9.60 -1.44 6.15
C GLY A 322 -9.13 -1.68 7.59
N ARG A 323 -8.61 -2.83 7.94
CA ARG A 323 -8.07 -3.08 9.28
C ARG A 323 -6.77 -2.28 9.44
N ALA A 324 -6.61 -1.63 10.60
CA ALA A 324 -5.45 -0.78 10.84
C ALA A 324 -4.12 -1.54 10.62
N PRO A 325 -3.14 -0.93 9.96
CA PRO A 325 -1.85 -1.55 9.66
C PRO A 325 -0.93 -1.69 10.87
N PHE A 326 -1.38 -1.23 12.05
CA PHE A 326 -0.61 -1.30 13.28
C PHE A 326 -1.31 -2.17 14.30
N PRO A 327 -0.57 -3.08 14.98
CA PRO A 327 -1.12 -3.92 16.04
C PRO A 327 -1.51 -3.05 17.23
N MET A 328 -2.81 -2.80 17.41
CA MET A 328 -3.32 -2.18 18.64
C MET A 328 -3.39 -3.17 19.82
N ARG A 329 -3.08 -4.45 19.63
CA ARG A 329 -3.32 -5.50 20.65
C ARG A 329 -2.18 -6.42 20.99
N SER A 330 -1.10 -6.50 20.24
CA SER A 330 0.06 -7.26 20.67
C SER A 330 0.99 -6.35 21.47
N GLY A 331 1.52 -6.81 22.61
CA GLY A 331 2.46 -6.07 23.46
C GLY A 331 3.80 -5.72 22.81
N PHE A 332 3.88 -5.71 21.50
CA PHE A 332 4.94 -5.08 20.71
C PHE A 332 4.73 -3.58 20.71
N PHE A 333 5.06 -2.97 21.83
CA PHE A 333 5.16 -1.53 21.93
C PHE A 333 6.18 -1.02 20.91
N TRP A 334 5.69 -0.27 19.92
CA TRP A 334 6.47 0.82 19.40
C TRP A 334 6.78 1.71 20.60
N ARG A 335 8.01 1.63 21.10
CA ARG A 335 8.45 2.61 22.11
C ARG A 335 8.32 3.94 21.41
N ARG A 336 7.36 4.74 21.88
CA ARG A 336 7.06 6.12 21.46
C ARG A 336 8.32 7.00 21.39
N ASP A 337 9.37 6.59 22.08
CA ASP A 337 10.60 7.35 22.27
C ASP A 337 11.58 7.27 21.08
N SER A 338 11.41 6.35 20.12
CA SER A 338 12.33 6.21 18.99
C SER A 338 11.89 6.94 17.71
N LEU A 339 10.60 7.29 17.56
CA LEU A 339 10.08 7.99 16.37
C LEU A 339 9.76 9.47 16.60
N LEU A 340 9.74 9.95 17.87
CA LEU A 340 9.43 11.35 18.20
C LEU A 340 10.66 12.17 18.64
N ARG A 341 11.87 11.60 18.58
CA ARG A 341 13.10 12.37 18.81
C ARG A 341 13.83 12.60 17.49
N ARG A 342 13.23 13.38 16.61
CA ARG A 342 13.93 14.29 15.69
C ARG A 342 12.93 15.27 15.08
#